data_fd1d7e91c4f79465d566a5f464b54f9f
#
_entry.id   fd1d7e91c4f79465d566a5f464b54f9f
#
_cell.length_a   1.000
_cell.length_b   1.000
_cell.length_c   1.000
_cell.angle_alpha   90.00
_cell.angle_beta   90.00
_cell.angle_gamma   90.00
#
_symmetry.space_group_name_H-M   'P 1'
#
loop_
_entity.id
_entity.type
_entity.pdbx_description
1 polymer ?
#
loop_
_entity_poly.entity_id
_entity_poly.type
_entity_poly.pdbx_seq_one_letter_code
_entity_poly.pdbx_strand_id
1 'polypeptide(L)'
;MRSETAEPDPLTHGAGRPSLLRQPMAVWATAGASVVAFMGIGLVDPILPSIARGLDADASQVSLLFTSYFLITAVAMLVTGFVSSRIGGRRTLLLGLALVVVFAALSGTSGSVGELVGFRAGWGLGNALFVSTSLAVIVGAAAGGSAAAILLYESALGLGMACGPLLGAVLGNASWRYPFFGTAALMAVGFLAITALLKEQPKPARRTSLLDPLKALGHGGLASVAASAFFYNYTFFTVLAFTPFVLNMTPYRSGAVFFAWGLLLAVFSVLVAPRLQRRFGSLKVLGGSLLLLAVDVLVLGYGDHTAAVACTVLTGAFIGVNNTVYTELALGVSDAPRPVASAGYNFVRWFAAAAAPFLAPKIAEWTDPHVPFVVAAVTAVLGAGVVRVRRRSLAEEAVEEQPRHAVEDGVAAFAE
;
A
#
# COMPACT_ATOMS: atom_id res chain seq x y z
N MET A 1 -35.59 -33.49 -49.89
CA MET A 1 -34.77 -33.69 -48.66
C MET A 1 -33.47 -32.96 -48.84
N ARG A 2 -33.36 -31.74 -48.36
CA ARG A 2 -32.10 -30.98 -48.28
C ARG A 2 -31.60 -31.05 -46.84
N SER A 3 -30.44 -31.59 -46.65
CA SER A 3 -29.75 -31.63 -45.36
C SER A 3 -29.24 -30.24 -45.02
N GLU A 4 -29.82 -29.62 -44.02
CA GLU A 4 -29.31 -28.40 -43.39
C GLU A 4 -28.07 -28.77 -42.59
N THR A 5 -26.90 -28.36 -43.07
CA THR A 5 -25.66 -28.37 -42.29
C THR A 5 -25.74 -27.22 -41.29
N ALA A 6 -25.88 -27.54 -40.02
CA ALA A 6 -25.83 -26.56 -38.93
C ALA A 6 -24.44 -25.92 -38.91
N GLU A 7 -24.35 -24.61 -39.14
CA GLU A 7 -23.19 -23.80 -38.85
C GLU A 7 -22.90 -23.85 -37.33
N PRO A 8 -21.64 -24.01 -36.89
CA PRO A 8 -21.32 -23.96 -35.48
C PRO A 8 -21.49 -22.54 -34.95
N ASP A 9 -22.24 -22.43 -33.85
CA ASP A 9 -22.52 -21.19 -33.10
C ASP A 9 -21.21 -20.51 -32.67
N PRO A 10 -20.90 -19.26 -33.09
CA PRO A 10 -19.68 -18.55 -32.74
C PRO A 10 -19.59 -18.10 -31.29
N LEU A 11 -20.59 -18.38 -30.44
CA LEU A 11 -20.65 -17.93 -29.04
C LEU A 11 -20.11 -18.94 -28.00
N THR A 12 -19.54 -20.08 -28.43
CA THR A 12 -18.97 -21.07 -27.52
C THR A 12 -17.44 -20.98 -27.40
N HIS A 13 -16.84 -19.79 -27.51
CA HIS A 13 -15.50 -19.62 -27.01
C HIS A 13 -15.60 -19.48 -25.50
N GLY A 14 -15.50 -20.61 -24.81
CA GLY A 14 -15.38 -20.68 -23.37
C GLY A 14 -14.24 -19.78 -22.89
N ALA A 15 -14.60 -18.65 -22.31
CA ALA A 15 -13.69 -17.83 -21.52
C ALA A 15 -13.22 -18.70 -20.33
N GLY A 16 -12.15 -19.44 -20.54
CA GLY A 16 -11.49 -20.20 -19.50
C GLY A 16 -11.17 -19.23 -18.37
N ARG A 17 -11.51 -19.59 -17.12
CA ARG A 17 -11.17 -18.81 -15.93
C ARG A 17 -9.72 -18.40 -16.03
N PRO A 18 -9.39 -17.09 -15.93
CA PRO A 18 -8.01 -16.62 -16.08
C PRO A 18 -7.11 -17.36 -15.11
N SER A 19 -6.19 -18.16 -15.61
CA SER A 19 -5.27 -18.94 -14.80
C SER A 19 -4.22 -18.00 -14.24
N LEU A 20 -4.30 -17.66 -12.95
CA LEU A 20 -3.30 -16.86 -12.23
C LEU A 20 -1.88 -17.42 -12.40
N LEU A 21 -1.75 -18.74 -12.61
CA LEU A 21 -0.46 -19.43 -12.72
C LEU A 21 0.17 -19.36 -14.12
N ARG A 22 -0.60 -18.99 -15.16
CA ARG A 22 -0.10 -18.93 -16.55
C ARG A 22 0.20 -17.50 -16.99
N GLN A 23 0.92 -16.75 -16.16
CA GLN A 23 1.32 -15.39 -16.47
C GLN A 23 2.71 -15.35 -17.14
N PRO A 24 2.99 -14.37 -18.03
CA PRO A 24 4.32 -14.15 -18.58
C PRO A 24 5.37 -13.95 -17.47
N MET A 25 6.62 -14.38 -17.75
CA MET A 25 7.72 -14.25 -16.78
C MET A 25 7.98 -12.79 -16.36
N ALA A 26 7.74 -11.83 -17.26
CA ALA A 26 7.83 -10.40 -16.94
C ALA A 26 6.82 -9.96 -15.85
N VAL A 27 5.62 -10.53 -15.87
CA VAL A 27 4.58 -10.29 -14.85
C VAL A 27 5.02 -10.85 -13.50
N TRP A 28 5.54 -12.09 -13.49
CA TRP A 28 6.07 -12.70 -12.26
C TRP A 28 7.28 -11.94 -11.70
N ALA A 29 8.20 -11.48 -12.56
CA ALA A 29 9.34 -10.68 -12.14
C ALA A 29 8.89 -9.35 -11.51
N THR A 30 7.90 -8.68 -12.12
CA THR A 30 7.36 -7.42 -11.58
C THR A 30 6.59 -7.65 -10.28
N ALA A 31 5.77 -8.70 -10.20
CA ALA A 31 5.05 -9.06 -8.98
C ALA A 31 6.01 -9.45 -7.85
N GLY A 32 7.05 -10.23 -8.14
CA GLY A 32 8.11 -10.57 -7.17
C GLY A 32 8.85 -9.34 -6.64
N ALA A 33 9.22 -8.41 -7.52
CA ALA A 33 9.80 -7.13 -7.11
C ALA A 33 8.80 -6.28 -6.28
N SER A 34 7.49 -6.36 -6.59
CA SER A 34 6.46 -5.70 -5.78
C SER A 34 6.36 -6.29 -4.38
N VAL A 35 6.47 -7.61 -4.20
CA VAL A 35 6.57 -8.24 -2.87
C VAL A 35 7.71 -7.62 -2.07
N VAL A 36 8.90 -7.50 -2.67
CA VAL A 36 10.08 -6.94 -1.98
C VAL A 36 9.90 -5.44 -1.68
N ALA A 37 9.25 -4.68 -2.58
CA ALA A 37 8.96 -3.27 -2.36
C ALA A 37 8.05 -3.05 -1.15
N PHE A 38 6.97 -3.82 -1.04
CA PHE A 38 6.05 -3.77 0.09
C PHE A 38 6.66 -4.35 1.38
N MET A 39 7.50 -5.37 1.26
CA MET A 39 8.28 -5.91 2.36
C MET A 39 9.19 -4.85 3.01
N GLY A 40 9.77 -3.95 2.21
CA GLY A 40 10.59 -2.84 2.68
C GLY A 40 9.86 -1.81 3.57
N ILE A 41 8.52 -1.83 3.61
CA ILE A 41 7.71 -1.02 4.53
C ILE A 41 7.78 -1.62 5.93
N GLY A 42 7.41 -2.88 6.11
CA GLY A 42 7.33 -3.54 7.41
C GLY A 42 8.64 -4.12 7.93
N LEU A 43 9.69 -4.13 7.11
CA LEU A 43 11.00 -4.69 7.46
C LEU A 43 11.68 -3.94 8.63
N VAL A 44 11.41 -2.65 8.77
CA VAL A 44 12.07 -1.79 9.77
C VAL A 44 11.41 -1.88 11.15
N ASP A 45 10.10 -2.22 11.19
CA ASP A 45 9.33 -2.21 12.43
C ASP A 45 9.96 -3.02 13.57
N PRO A 46 10.34 -4.30 13.40
CA PRO A 46 10.88 -5.11 14.48
C PRO A 46 12.31 -4.71 14.90
N ILE A 47 13.01 -3.95 14.06
CA ILE A 47 14.40 -3.55 14.31
C ILE A 47 14.56 -2.10 14.78
N LEU A 48 13.47 -1.31 14.85
CA LEU A 48 13.50 0.08 15.32
C LEU A 48 14.23 0.25 16.66
N PRO A 49 13.93 -0.54 17.71
CA PRO A 49 14.66 -0.43 18.97
C PRO A 49 16.15 -0.78 18.85
N SER A 50 16.50 -1.64 17.90
CA SER A 50 17.91 -2.01 17.64
C SER A 50 18.65 -0.91 16.90
N ILE A 51 18.01 -0.21 15.98
CA ILE A 51 18.54 0.99 15.31
C ILE A 51 18.75 2.11 16.34
N ALA A 52 17.76 2.35 17.21
CA ALA A 52 17.85 3.36 18.27
C ALA A 52 19.09 3.13 19.16
N ARG A 53 19.26 1.92 19.66
CA ARG A 53 20.46 1.56 20.46
C ARG A 53 21.76 1.62 19.65
N GLY A 54 21.74 1.19 18.39
CA GLY A 54 22.94 1.13 17.54
C GLY A 54 23.46 2.47 17.07
N LEU A 55 22.62 3.50 17.05
CA LEU A 55 22.94 4.87 16.62
C LEU A 55 22.82 5.90 17.76
N ASP A 56 22.66 5.44 19.01
CA ASP A 56 22.48 6.27 20.21
C ASP A 56 21.39 7.35 20.01
N ALA A 57 20.21 6.90 19.59
CA ALA A 57 19.11 7.75 19.22
C ALA A 57 17.82 7.43 20.00
N ASP A 58 16.99 8.45 20.22
CA ASP A 58 15.68 8.28 20.82
C ASP A 58 14.62 7.76 19.82
N ALA A 59 13.45 7.38 20.34
CA ALA A 59 12.34 6.86 19.54
C ALA A 59 11.81 7.89 18.52
N SER A 60 11.82 9.17 18.88
CA SER A 60 11.39 10.28 18.03
C SER A 60 12.30 10.43 16.82
N GLN A 61 13.62 10.39 17.05
CA GLN A 61 14.63 10.47 16.00
C GLN A 61 14.57 9.28 15.04
N VAL A 62 14.43 8.06 15.55
CA VAL A 62 14.38 6.85 14.71
C VAL A 62 13.07 6.78 13.93
N SER A 63 11.97 7.28 14.47
CA SER A 63 10.69 7.34 13.75
C SER A 63 10.73 8.27 12.52
N LEU A 64 11.70 9.19 12.44
CA LEU A 64 11.92 10.00 11.23
C LEU A 64 12.30 9.16 10.00
N LEU A 65 12.75 7.93 10.18
CA LEU A 65 12.97 6.97 9.09
C LEU A 65 11.70 6.68 8.30
N PHE A 66 10.57 6.55 9.00
CA PHE A 66 9.26 6.40 8.37
C PHE A 66 8.76 7.71 7.80
N THR A 67 8.87 8.78 8.58
CA THR A 67 8.41 10.12 8.19
C THR A 67 9.06 10.55 6.88
N SER A 68 10.38 10.47 6.77
CA SER A 68 11.11 10.87 5.56
C SER A 68 10.74 10.00 4.36
N TYR A 69 10.69 8.69 4.56
CA TYR A 69 10.31 7.73 3.52
C TYR A 69 8.89 7.98 3.01
N PHE A 70 7.90 8.09 3.89
CA PHE A 70 6.51 8.26 3.49
C PHE A 70 6.20 9.65 2.94
N LEU A 71 6.83 10.70 3.49
CA LEU A 71 6.65 12.07 2.99
C LEU A 71 7.16 12.20 1.56
N ILE A 72 8.37 11.72 1.30
CA ILE A 72 8.93 11.74 -0.06
C ILE A 72 8.14 10.83 -0.99
N THR A 73 7.70 9.65 -0.51
CA THR A 73 6.81 8.77 -1.28
C THR A 73 5.51 9.49 -1.66
N ALA A 74 4.86 10.21 -0.72
CA ALA A 74 3.63 10.95 -0.97
C ALA A 74 3.82 12.00 -2.08
N VAL A 75 4.82 12.86 -1.94
CA VAL A 75 5.10 13.92 -2.91
C VAL A 75 5.49 13.33 -4.27
N ALA A 76 6.33 12.30 -4.28
CA ALA A 76 6.78 11.65 -5.51
C ALA A 76 5.62 10.94 -6.26
N MET A 77 4.59 10.47 -5.56
CA MET A 77 3.41 9.88 -6.21
C MET A 77 2.68 10.88 -7.12
N LEU A 78 2.62 12.16 -6.75
CA LEU A 78 2.07 13.21 -7.62
C LEU A 78 2.86 13.37 -8.92
N VAL A 79 4.17 13.13 -8.86
CA VAL A 79 5.10 13.34 -9.98
C VAL A 79 5.23 12.08 -10.84
N THR A 80 4.94 10.92 -10.31
CA THR A 80 5.18 9.63 -11.00
C THR A 80 4.42 9.52 -12.31
N GLY A 81 3.14 9.92 -12.36
CA GLY A 81 2.33 9.92 -13.58
C GLY A 81 2.92 10.85 -14.66
N PHE A 82 3.40 12.02 -14.26
CA PHE A 82 4.09 12.97 -15.13
C PHE A 82 5.38 12.35 -15.73
N VAL A 83 6.20 11.70 -14.91
CA VAL A 83 7.44 11.05 -15.35
C VAL A 83 7.12 9.88 -16.27
N SER A 84 6.25 8.96 -15.85
CA SER A 84 5.88 7.76 -16.57
C SER A 84 5.28 8.07 -17.96
N SER A 85 4.45 9.12 -18.09
CA SER A 85 3.88 9.53 -19.36
C SER A 85 4.92 10.07 -20.36
N ARG A 86 6.12 10.45 -19.91
CA ARG A 86 7.21 10.98 -20.75
C ARG A 86 8.26 9.95 -21.11
N ILE A 87 8.79 9.25 -20.12
CA ILE A 87 9.88 8.27 -20.34
C ILE A 87 9.38 6.85 -20.56
N GLY A 88 8.09 6.56 -20.27
CA GLY A 88 7.45 5.25 -20.38
C GLY A 88 7.49 4.46 -19.09
N GLY A 89 6.52 3.53 -18.91
CA GLY A 89 6.35 2.76 -17.67
C GLY A 89 7.57 1.90 -17.31
N ARG A 90 8.13 1.17 -18.26
CA ARG A 90 9.33 0.33 -18.02
C ARG A 90 10.51 1.12 -17.48
N ARG A 91 10.82 2.27 -18.09
CA ARG A 91 11.96 3.10 -17.66
C ARG A 91 11.71 3.73 -16.28
N THR A 92 10.49 4.18 -16.00
CA THR A 92 10.11 4.72 -14.69
C THR A 92 10.24 3.66 -13.61
N LEU A 93 9.77 2.45 -13.87
CA LEU A 93 9.85 1.32 -12.96
C LEU A 93 11.32 0.92 -12.67
N LEU A 94 12.16 0.81 -13.70
CA LEU A 94 13.58 0.50 -13.54
C LEU A 94 14.34 1.62 -12.82
N LEU A 95 14.03 2.89 -13.08
CA LEU A 95 14.59 4.01 -12.34
C LEU A 95 14.22 3.92 -10.85
N GLY A 96 12.94 3.63 -10.55
CA GLY A 96 12.48 3.41 -9.18
C GLY A 96 13.24 2.29 -8.48
N LEU A 97 13.39 1.13 -9.14
CA LEU A 97 14.15 0.00 -8.60
C LEU A 97 15.62 0.34 -8.37
N ALA A 98 16.28 1.01 -9.32
CA ALA A 98 17.68 1.43 -9.18
C ALA A 98 17.87 2.33 -7.96
N LEU A 99 16.97 3.30 -7.76
CA LEU A 99 16.98 4.17 -6.58
C LEU A 99 16.78 3.36 -5.29
N VAL A 100 15.83 2.42 -5.26
CA VAL A 100 15.63 1.56 -4.07
C VAL A 100 16.89 0.75 -3.77
N VAL A 101 17.52 0.12 -4.77
CA VAL A 101 18.77 -0.66 -4.59
C VAL A 101 19.87 0.20 -3.97
N VAL A 102 20.12 1.38 -4.57
CA VAL A 102 21.18 2.27 -4.10
C VAL A 102 20.91 2.77 -2.67
N PHE A 103 19.72 3.32 -2.43
CA PHE A 103 19.42 3.91 -1.14
C PHE A 103 19.16 2.89 -0.03
N ALA A 104 18.70 1.67 -0.35
CA ALA A 104 18.67 0.59 0.63
C ALA A 104 20.08 0.15 1.02
N ALA A 105 21.00 -0.01 0.06
CA ALA A 105 22.38 -0.33 0.35
C ALA A 105 23.05 0.77 1.20
N LEU A 106 22.88 2.05 0.85
CA LEU A 106 23.39 3.18 1.62
C LEU A 106 22.79 3.23 3.04
N SER A 107 21.51 2.89 3.21
CA SER A 107 20.89 2.78 4.54
C SER A 107 21.62 1.77 5.43
N GLY A 108 22.06 0.64 4.86
CA GLY A 108 22.86 -0.35 5.60
C GLY A 108 24.27 0.14 6.00
N THR A 109 24.82 1.14 5.34
CA THR A 109 26.15 1.71 5.65
C THR A 109 26.10 2.91 6.59
N SER A 110 24.90 3.41 6.95
CA SER A 110 24.75 4.64 7.75
C SER A 110 25.51 4.61 9.08
N GLY A 111 26.20 5.69 9.39
CA GLY A 111 26.88 5.93 10.67
C GLY A 111 26.09 6.80 11.64
N SER A 112 25.01 7.45 11.16
CA SER A 112 24.16 8.34 11.96
C SER A 112 22.70 8.22 11.59
N VAL A 113 21.80 8.65 12.49
CA VAL A 113 20.37 8.72 12.21
C VAL A 113 20.07 9.68 11.05
N GLY A 114 20.78 10.82 10.99
CA GLY A 114 20.59 11.80 9.92
C GLY A 114 20.89 11.23 8.53
N GLU A 115 21.98 10.47 8.37
CA GLU A 115 22.28 9.77 7.12
C GLU A 115 21.20 8.75 6.77
N LEU A 116 20.79 7.95 7.74
CA LEU A 116 19.79 6.92 7.55
C LEU A 116 18.43 7.52 7.14
N VAL A 117 18.01 8.62 7.77
CA VAL A 117 16.82 9.40 7.41
C VAL A 117 16.91 9.93 5.97
N GLY A 118 18.06 10.49 5.58
CA GLY A 118 18.30 10.97 4.22
C GLY A 118 18.23 9.85 3.17
N PHE A 119 18.87 8.70 3.46
CA PHE A 119 18.82 7.55 2.55
C PHE A 119 17.44 6.93 2.47
N ARG A 120 16.66 6.91 3.55
CA ARG A 120 15.26 6.48 3.56
C ARG A 120 14.37 7.40 2.71
N ALA A 121 14.65 8.71 2.69
CA ALA A 121 13.96 9.65 1.80
C ALA A 121 14.22 9.31 0.32
N GLY A 122 15.47 9.07 -0.07
CA GLY A 122 15.84 8.62 -1.41
C GLY A 122 15.20 7.28 -1.79
N TRP A 123 15.14 6.33 -0.84
CA TRP A 123 14.41 5.08 -1.04
C TRP A 123 12.92 5.32 -1.27
N GLY A 124 12.28 6.22 -0.50
CA GLY A 124 10.88 6.61 -0.69
C GLY A 124 10.58 7.14 -2.09
N LEU A 125 11.48 7.93 -2.67
CA LEU A 125 11.38 8.38 -4.06
C LEU A 125 11.39 7.19 -5.03
N GLY A 126 12.34 6.27 -4.87
CA GLY A 126 12.41 5.06 -5.70
C GLY A 126 11.16 4.19 -5.57
N ASN A 127 10.67 4.02 -4.33
CA ASN A 127 9.45 3.26 -4.06
C ASN A 127 8.21 3.86 -4.71
N ALA A 128 8.03 5.18 -4.67
CA ALA A 128 6.92 5.85 -5.34
C ALA A 128 6.93 5.61 -6.85
N LEU A 129 8.08 5.77 -7.50
CA LEU A 129 8.23 5.51 -8.94
C LEU A 129 7.93 4.05 -9.29
N PHE A 130 8.40 3.11 -8.47
CA PHE A 130 8.21 1.68 -8.70
C PHE A 130 6.75 1.26 -8.45
N VAL A 131 6.21 1.51 -7.25
CA VAL A 131 4.88 1.04 -6.83
C VAL A 131 3.77 1.61 -7.70
N SER A 132 3.83 2.92 -8.02
CA SER A 132 2.80 3.54 -8.86
C SER A 132 2.79 3.04 -10.31
N THR A 133 3.94 2.56 -10.82
CA THR A 133 4.02 2.05 -12.20
C THR A 133 3.88 0.54 -12.30
N SER A 134 4.19 -0.20 -11.22
CA SER A 134 4.18 -1.67 -11.23
C SER A 134 2.82 -2.27 -11.54
N LEU A 135 1.73 -1.72 -10.98
CA LEU A 135 0.37 -2.17 -11.27
C LEU A 135 0.03 -1.99 -12.77
N ALA A 136 0.30 -0.81 -13.33
CA ALA A 136 0.04 -0.55 -14.74
C ALA A 136 0.85 -1.47 -15.66
N VAL A 137 2.12 -1.73 -15.31
CA VAL A 137 3.00 -2.65 -16.03
C VAL A 137 2.49 -4.10 -15.95
N ILE A 138 2.05 -4.54 -14.77
CA ILE A 138 1.47 -5.89 -14.58
C ILE A 138 0.19 -6.03 -15.41
N VAL A 139 -0.72 -5.03 -15.37
CA VAL A 139 -1.96 -5.04 -16.16
C VAL A 139 -1.67 -5.08 -17.64
N GLY A 140 -0.73 -4.27 -18.14
CA GLY A 140 -0.39 -4.21 -19.56
C GLY A 140 0.39 -5.41 -20.09
N ALA A 141 0.95 -6.27 -19.23
CA ALA A 141 1.73 -7.45 -19.61
C ALA A 141 1.03 -8.78 -19.23
N ALA A 142 -0.08 -8.74 -18.48
CA ALA A 142 -0.73 -9.94 -17.97
C ALA A 142 -1.55 -10.66 -19.05
N ALA A 143 -1.48 -11.98 -19.06
CA ALA A 143 -2.40 -12.84 -19.79
C ALA A 143 -3.68 -13.05 -18.94
N GLY A 144 -4.87 -12.86 -19.52
CA GLY A 144 -6.16 -13.10 -18.83
C GLY A 144 -6.80 -11.86 -18.21
N GLY A 145 -6.41 -10.67 -18.66
CA GLY A 145 -7.09 -9.41 -18.37
C GLY A 145 -6.71 -8.73 -17.05
N SER A 146 -7.25 -7.54 -16.85
CA SER A 146 -6.91 -6.64 -15.73
C SER A 146 -7.24 -7.23 -14.34
N ALA A 147 -8.32 -8.01 -14.21
CA ALA A 147 -8.73 -8.58 -12.93
C ALA A 147 -7.68 -9.55 -12.35
N ALA A 148 -7.09 -10.42 -13.18
CA ALA A 148 -6.03 -11.34 -12.75
C ALA A 148 -4.76 -10.58 -12.37
N ALA A 149 -4.42 -9.52 -13.10
CA ALA A 149 -3.29 -8.65 -12.83
C ALA A 149 -3.42 -7.91 -11.49
N ILE A 150 -4.59 -7.34 -11.23
CA ILE A 150 -4.89 -6.64 -9.96
C ILE A 150 -4.81 -7.63 -8.79
N LEU A 151 -5.40 -8.82 -8.92
CA LEU A 151 -5.33 -9.83 -7.86
C LEU A 151 -3.89 -10.25 -7.56
N LEU A 152 -3.04 -10.40 -8.58
CA LEU A 152 -1.62 -10.72 -8.41
C LEU A 152 -0.87 -9.59 -7.69
N TYR A 153 -1.14 -8.34 -8.04
CA TYR A 153 -0.55 -7.17 -7.40
C TYR A 153 -0.97 -7.04 -5.93
N GLU A 154 -2.26 -7.20 -5.63
CA GLU A 154 -2.78 -7.17 -4.24
C GLU A 154 -2.24 -8.35 -3.41
N SER A 155 -2.06 -9.53 -4.04
CA SER A 155 -1.41 -10.66 -3.40
C SER A 155 0.07 -10.37 -3.08
N ALA A 156 0.77 -9.68 -3.99
CA ALA A 156 2.15 -9.25 -3.76
C ALA A 156 2.25 -8.23 -2.62
N LEU A 157 1.31 -7.29 -2.54
CA LEU A 157 1.20 -6.33 -1.43
C LEU A 157 1.00 -7.07 -0.10
N GLY A 158 0.01 -7.93 -0.01
CA GLY A 158 -0.29 -8.68 1.21
C GLY A 158 0.88 -9.57 1.66
N LEU A 159 1.49 -10.29 0.72
CA LEU A 159 2.66 -11.14 0.99
C LEU A 159 3.87 -10.31 1.44
N GLY A 160 4.13 -9.18 0.78
CA GLY A 160 5.22 -8.27 1.16
C GLY A 160 5.05 -7.73 2.57
N MET A 161 3.86 -7.22 2.90
CA MET A 161 3.53 -6.70 4.23
C MET A 161 3.64 -7.77 5.33
N ALA A 162 3.28 -9.02 5.03
CA ALA A 162 3.42 -10.12 5.98
C ALA A 162 4.88 -10.57 6.16
N CYS A 163 5.64 -10.73 5.06
CA CYS A 163 7.01 -11.24 5.12
C CYS A 163 8.03 -10.20 5.58
N GLY A 164 7.73 -8.89 5.43
CA GLY A 164 8.64 -7.80 5.79
C GLY A 164 9.14 -7.87 7.22
N PRO A 165 8.26 -7.87 8.22
CA PRO A 165 8.65 -7.94 9.61
C PRO A 165 9.43 -9.21 9.97
N LEU A 166 9.08 -10.35 9.35
CA LEU A 166 9.78 -11.61 9.58
C LEU A 166 11.22 -11.56 9.06
N LEU A 167 11.41 -11.08 7.84
CA LEU A 167 12.75 -10.91 7.26
C LEU A 167 13.56 -9.87 8.06
N GLY A 168 12.92 -8.76 8.45
CA GLY A 168 13.50 -7.75 9.31
C GLY A 168 14.00 -8.33 10.63
N ALA A 169 13.19 -9.17 11.27
CA ALA A 169 13.55 -9.83 12.52
C ALA A 169 14.69 -10.82 12.36
N VAL A 170 14.65 -11.69 11.35
CA VAL A 170 15.67 -12.74 11.11
C VAL A 170 17.03 -12.11 10.80
N LEU A 171 17.09 -11.19 9.86
CA LEU A 171 18.32 -10.52 9.49
C LEU A 171 18.78 -9.52 10.57
N GLY A 172 17.82 -8.80 11.16
CA GLY A 172 18.05 -7.77 12.17
C GLY A 172 18.56 -8.31 13.51
N ASN A 173 18.34 -9.59 13.80
CA ASN A 173 18.89 -10.23 14.99
C ASN A 173 20.42 -10.32 14.97
N ALA A 174 21.01 -10.49 13.78
CA ALA A 174 22.47 -10.48 13.64
C ALA A 174 23.02 -9.04 13.57
N SER A 175 22.37 -8.16 12.83
CA SER A 175 22.67 -6.73 12.76
C SER A 175 21.46 -5.97 12.17
N TRP A 176 21.12 -4.82 12.77
CA TRP A 176 20.09 -3.94 12.24
C TRP A 176 20.37 -3.46 10.79
N ARG A 177 21.60 -3.58 10.31
CA ARG A 177 22.04 -3.21 8.96
C ARG A 177 21.67 -4.25 7.90
N TYR A 178 21.63 -5.53 8.27
CA TYR A 178 21.42 -6.64 7.31
C TYR A 178 20.07 -6.64 6.61
N PRO A 179 18.94 -6.24 7.24
CA PRO A 179 17.67 -6.07 6.53
C PRO A 179 17.76 -5.10 5.36
N PHE A 180 18.50 -4.01 5.48
CA PHE A 180 18.71 -3.04 4.40
C PHE A 180 19.52 -3.65 3.24
N PHE A 181 20.61 -4.33 3.52
CA PHE A 181 21.39 -5.03 2.50
C PHE A 181 20.61 -6.18 1.86
N GLY A 182 19.84 -6.93 2.63
CA GLY A 182 18.95 -7.98 2.11
C GLY A 182 17.93 -7.45 1.12
N THR A 183 17.29 -6.32 1.45
CA THR A 183 16.37 -5.64 0.53
C THR A 183 17.08 -5.14 -0.71
N ALA A 184 18.25 -4.51 -0.58
CA ALA A 184 19.03 -4.07 -1.73
C ALA A 184 19.37 -5.22 -2.67
N ALA A 185 19.81 -6.36 -2.13
CA ALA A 185 20.13 -7.56 -2.92
C ALA A 185 18.89 -8.12 -3.65
N LEU A 186 17.76 -8.28 -2.94
CA LEU A 186 16.52 -8.77 -3.55
C LEU A 186 15.99 -7.82 -4.63
N MET A 187 16.06 -6.51 -4.40
CA MET A 187 15.66 -5.50 -5.38
C MET A 187 16.60 -5.46 -6.59
N ALA A 188 17.90 -5.70 -6.40
CA ALA A 188 18.86 -5.83 -7.49
C ALA A 188 18.54 -7.05 -8.38
N VAL A 189 18.17 -8.19 -7.79
CA VAL A 189 17.68 -9.35 -8.54
C VAL A 189 16.41 -9.00 -9.31
N GLY A 190 15.45 -8.31 -8.68
CA GLY A 190 14.24 -7.81 -9.34
C GLY A 190 14.56 -6.86 -10.50
N PHE A 191 15.51 -5.94 -10.33
CA PHE A 191 15.97 -5.02 -11.37
C PHE A 191 16.55 -5.76 -12.58
N LEU A 192 17.43 -6.74 -12.34
CA LEU A 192 18.02 -7.55 -13.41
C LEU A 192 16.95 -8.39 -14.13
N ALA A 193 16.05 -9.03 -13.39
CA ALA A 193 14.98 -9.83 -13.96
C ALA A 193 14.03 -8.99 -14.82
N ILE A 194 13.60 -7.81 -14.35
CA ILE A 194 12.72 -6.91 -15.10
C ILE A 194 13.45 -6.34 -16.32
N THR A 195 14.73 -5.99 -16.19
CA THR A 195 15.53 -5.50 -17.32
C THR A 195 15.59 -6.53 -18.44
N ALA A 196 15.76 -7.81 -18.09
CA ALA A 196 15.87 -8.91 -19.05
C ALA A 196 14.51 -9.34 -19.65
N LEU A 197 13.45 -9.34 -18.85
CA LEU A 197 12.17 -9.98 -19.22
C LEU A 197 11.10 -8.99 -19.68
N LEU A 198 11.09 -7.75 -19.16
CA LEU A 198 10.05 -6.78 -19.47
C LEU A 198 10.41 -6.01 -20.76
N LYS A 199 9.58 -6.14 -21.77
CA LYS A 199 9.67 -5.34 -23.00
C LYS A 199 9.14 -3.93 -22.79
N GLU A 200 9.55 -2.95 -23.60
CA GLU A 200 8.96 -1.62 -23.59
C GLU A 200 7.48 -1.69 -23.97
N GLN A 201 6.67 -1.02 -23.18
CA GLN A 201 5.24 -0.89 -23.43
C GLN A 201 4.96 0.45 -24.14
N PRO A 202 3.88 0.54 -24.92
CA PRO A 202 3.46 1.80 -25.53
C PRO A 202 3.30 2.89 -24.46
N LYS A 203 3.72 4.11 -24.80
CA LYS A 203 3.51 5.25 -23.90
C LYS A 203 2.04 5.61 -23.89
N PRO A 204 1.50 6.08 -22.73
CA PRO A 204 0.13 6.58 -22.67
C PRO A 204 -0.12 7.65 -23.73
N ALA A 205 -1.26 7.58 -24.42
CA ALA A 205 -1.64 8.52 -25.48
C ALA A 205 -1.77 9.94 -24.93
N ARG A 206 -2.22 10.11 -23.68
CA ARG A 206 -2.36 11.40 -23.01
C ARG A 206 -1.23 11.62 -22.01
N ARG A 207 -0.56 12.78 -22.11
CA ARG A 207 0.44 13.21 -21.14
C ARG A 207 -0.24 13.73 -19.88
N THR A 208 0.14 13.21 -18.72
CA THR A 208 -0.34 13.67 -17.42
C THR A 208 0.37 14.95 -17.00
N SER A 209 -0.39 15.93 -16.47
CA SER A 209 0.14 17.12 -15.84
C SER A 209 0.47 16.87 -14.36
N LEU A 210 1.39 17.65 -13.78
CA LEU A 210 1.71 17.58 -12.34
C LEU A 210 0.53 17.96 -11.45
N LEU A 211 -0.37 18.80 -11.95
CA LEU A 211 -1.53 19.28 -11.19
C LEU A 211 -2.77 18.39 -11.33
N ASP A 212 -2.80 17.46 -12.28
CA ASP A 212 -3.98 16.62 -12.52
C ASP A 212 -4.40 15.82 -11.28
N PRO A 213 -3.50 15.17 -10.50
CA PRO A 213 -3.88 14.49 -9.26
C PRO A 213 -4.46 15.43 -8.20
N LEU A 214 -3.94 16.66 -8.08
CA LEU A 214 -4.46 17.65 -7.13
C LEU A 214 -5.81 18.20 -7.59
N LYS A 215 -6.03 18.39 -8.88
CA LYS A 215 -7.34 18.77 -9.43
C LYS A 215 -8.38 17.69 -9.20
N ALA A 216 -8.01 16.40 -9.32
CA ALA A 216 -8.90 15.30 -9.04
C ALA A 216 -9.38 15.29 -7.58
N LEU A 217 -8.56 15.71 -6.62
CA LEU A 217 -8.96 15.93 -5.22
C LEU A 217 -9.97 17.07 -5.02
N GLY A 218 -10.18 17.92 -6.03
CA GLY A 218 -11.27 18.91 -6.02
C GLY A 218 -12.66 18.29 -6.21
N HIS A 219 -12.75 17.04 -6.68
CA HIS A 219 -14.01 16.31 -6.78
C HIS A 219 -14.50 15.87 -5.38
N GLY A 220 -15.77 16.17 -5.04
CA GLY A 220 -16.31 16.04 -3.70
C GLY A 220 -16.25 14.62 -3.13
N GLY A 221 -16.51 13.60 -3.94
CA GLY A 221 -16.44 12.19 -3.56
C GLY A 221 -15.02 11.75 -3.25
N LEU A 222 -14.09 11.98 -4.18
CA LEU A 222 -12.69 11.62 -4.00
C LEU A 222 -12.06 12.36 -2.82
N ALA A 223 -12.35 13.65 -2.64
CA ALA A 223 -11.90 14.44 -1.49
C ALA A 223 -12.40 13.85 -0.16
N SER A 224 -13.68 13.43 -0.12
CA SER A 224 -14.27 12.85 1.08
C SER A 224 -13.67 11.49 1.44
N VAL A 225 -13.47 10.63 0.44
CA VAL A 225 -12.80 9.33 0.61
C VAL A 225 -11.35 9.53 1.04
N ALA A 226 -10.62 10.46 0.39
CA ALA A 226 -9.23 10.78 0.73
C ALA A 226 -9.10 11.38 2.15
N ALA A 227 -10.00 12.26 2.56
CA ALA A 227 -10.01 12.81 3.92
C ALA A 227 -10.27 11.74 4.99
N SER A 228 -11.25 10.85 4.76
CA SER A 228 -11.49 9.71 5.65
C SER A 228 -10.29 8.76 5.68
N ALA A 229 -9.67 8.48 4.53
CA ALA A 229 -8.49 7.65 4.42
C ALA A 229 -7.26 8.29 5.08
N PHE A 230 -7.14 9.61 5.12
CA PHE A 230 -6.10 10.32 5.88
C PHE A 230 -6.16 9.94 7.36
N PHE A 231 -7.33 10.06 7.98
CA PHE A 231 -7.52 9.70 9.38
C PHE A 231 -7.26 8.22 9.65
N TYR A 232 -7.76 7.33 8.79
CA TYR A 232 -7.50 5.90 8.86
C TYR A 232 -6.01 5.58 8.77
N ASN A 233 -5.28 6.17 7.81
CA ASN A 233 -3.86 5.91 7.64
C ASN A 233 -3.02 6.46 8.79
N TYR A 234 -3.43 7.56 9.42
CA TYR A 234 -2.80 8.03 10.65
C TYR A 234 -2.89 6.95 11.75
N THR A 235 -4.08 6.38 11.98
CA THR A 235 -4.26 5.26 12.92
C THR A 235 -3.39 4.08 12.56
N PHE A 236 -3.42 3.65 11.29
CA PHE A 236 -2.64 2.52 10.79
C PHE A 236 -1.15 2.69 11.07
N PHE A 237 -0.57 3.82 10.67
CA PHE A 237 0.87 4.04 10.80
C PHE A 237 1.30 4.41 12.22
N THR A 238 0.39 4.87 13.08
CA THR A 238 0.66 4.94 14.53
C THR A 238 0.87 3.54 15.09
N VAL A 239 0.00 2.57 14.76
CA VAL A 239 0.17 1.18 15.20
C VAL A 239 1.50 0.62 14.67
N LEU A 240 1.77 0.77 13.39
CA LEU A 240 2.96 0.19 12.75
C LEU A 240 4.27 0.75 13.35
N ALA A 241 4.38 2.06 13.45
CA ALA A 241 5.64 2.71 13.80
C ALA A 241 5.87 2.88 15.32
N PHE A 242 4.79 2.99 16.12
CA PHE A 242 4.92 3.28 17.55
C PHE A 242 4.78 2.04 18.45
N THR A 243 3.95 1.05 18.07
CA THR A 243 3.73 -0.17 18.86
C THR A 243 5.02 -0.96 19.16
N PRO A 244 6.03 -1.08 18.26
CA PRO A 244 7.27 -1.78 18.57
C PRO A 244 8.00 -1.24 19.82
N PHE A 245 7.94 0.06 20.05
CA PHE A 245 8.54 0.68 21.24
C PHE A 245 7.76 0.36 22.52
N VAL A 246 6.43 0.31 22.43
CA VAL A 246 5.56 0.02 23.59
C VAL A 246 5.64 -1.45 23.97
N LEU A 247 5.63 -2.37 22.99
CA LEU A 247 5.75 -3.80 23.25
C LEU A 247 7.14 -4.18 23.78
N ASN A 248 8.17 -3.45 23.41
CA ASN A 248 9.57 -3.63 23.86
C ASN A 248 10.04 -5.09 23.82
N MET A 249 9.75 -5.77 22.73
CA MET A 249 10.06 -7.18 22.50
C MET A 249 11.42 -7.37 21.84
N THR A 250 11.94 -8.59 21.89
CA THR A 250 13.07 -8.98 21.03
C THR A 250 12.67 -8.91 19.56
N PRO A 251 13.60 -8.67 18.61
CA PRO A 251 13.28 -8.61 17.18
C PRO A 251 12.50 -9.82 16.68
N TYR A 252 12.83 -11.03 17.13
CA TYR A 252 12.10 -12.24 16.74
C TYR A 252 10.63 -12.25 17.20
N ARG A 253 10.38 -11.87 18.45
CA ARG A 253 8.99 -11.82 18.97
C ARG A 253 8.19 -10.74 18.28
N SER A 254 8.79 -9.55 18.12
CA SER A 254 8.17 -8.44 17.38
C SER A 254 7.88 -8.86 15.94
N GLY A 255 8.87 -9.46 15.25
CA GLY A 255 8.70 -9.97 13.89
C GLY A 255 7.57 -11.01 13.77
N ALA A 256 7.43 -11.93 14.75
CA ALA A 256 6.35 -12.91 14.76
C ALA A 256 4.96 -12.25 14.93
N VAL A 257 4.85 -11.23 15.80
CA VAL A 257 3.60 -10.47 16.01
C VAL A 257 3.22 -9.73 14.73
N PHE A 258 4.15 -9.01 14.11
CA PHE A 258 3.88 -8.27 12.88
C PHE A 258 3.71 -9.19 11.66
N PHE A 259 4.31 -10.37 11.64
CA PHE A 259 4.01 -11.39 10.64
C PHE A 259 2.57 -11.89 10.76
N ALA A 260 2.11 -12.22 11.97
CA ALA A 260 0.72 -12.61 12.22
C ALA A 260 -0.26 -11.47 11.86
N TRP A 261 0.08 -10.24 12.20
CA TRP A 261 -0.64 -9.03 11.79
C TRP A 261 -0.75 -8.92 10.27
N GLY A 262 0.36 -9.04 9.53
CA GLY A 262 0.38 -8.98 8.07
C GLY A 262 -0.38 -10.13 7.41
N LEU A 263 -0.35 -11.32 8.01
CA LEU A 263 -1.15 -12.46 7.55
C LEU A 263 -2.65 -12.21 7.69
N LEU A 264 -3.09 -11.66 8.85
CA LEU A 264 -4.48 -11.26 9.03
C LEU A 264 -4.88 -10.15 8.04
N LEU A 265 -4.02 -9.16 7.83
CA LEU A 265 -4.23 -8.12 6.85
C LEU A 265 -4.49 -8.72 5.46
N ALA A 266 -3.63 -9.62 4.99
CA ALA A 266 -3.74 -10.25 3.68
C ALA A 266 -5.03 -11.09 3.57
N VAL A 267 -5.33 -11.93 4.56
CA VAL A 267 -6.53 -12.77 4.59
C VAL A 267 -7.80 -11.93 4.60
N PHE A 268 -7.86 -10.91 5.44
CA PHE A 268 -9.05 -10.06 5.56
C PHE A 268 -9.24 -9.14 4.35
N SER A 269 -8.16 -8.64 3.76
CA SER A 269 -8.20 -7.85 2.52
C SER A 269 -8.77 -8.68 1.35
N VAL A 270 -8.23 -9.85 1.11
CA VAL A 270 -8.55 -10.65 -0.09
C VAL A 270 -9.83 -11.48 0.08
N LEU A 271 -10.02 -12.09 1.26
CA LEU A 271 -11.10 -13.07 1.44
C LEU A 271 -12.31 -12.50 2.18
N VAL A 272 -12.09 -11.69 3.21
CA VAL A 272 -13.18 -11.25 4.11
C VAL A 272 -13.82 -9.96 3.61
N ALA A 273 -13.03 -8.97 3.23
CA ALA A 273 -13.54 -7.66 2.79
C ALA A 273 -14.57 -7.77 1.65
N PRO A 274 -14.32 -8.50 0.54
CA PRO A 274 -15.30 -8.61 -0.55
C PRO A 274 -16.60 -9.32 -0.13
N ARG A 275 -16.52 -10.27 0.81
CA ARG A 275 -17.72 -10.95 1.35
C ARG A 275 -18.56 -10.02 2.21
N LEU A 276 -17.91 -9.24 3.08
CA LEU A 276 -18.60 -8.26 3.92
C LEU A 276 -19.25 -7.15 3.08
N GLN A 277 -18.54 -6.65 2.07
CA GLN A 277 -19.05 -5.63 1.16
C GLN A 277 -20.29 -6.10 0.40
N ARG A 278 -20.29 -7.33 -0.14
CA ARG A 278 -21.46 -7.91 -0.81
C ARG A 278 -22.66 -8.07 0.12
N ARG A 279 -22.44 -8.36 1.40
CA ARG A 279 -23.51 -8.59 2.39
C ARG A 279 -24.08 -7.32 2.99
N PHE A 280 -23.22 -6.33 3.28
CA PHE A 280 -23.59 -5.15 4.08
C PHE A 280 -23.41 -3.82 3.32
N GLY A 281 -22.73 -3.84 2.18
CA GLY A 281 -22.35 -2.65 1.41
C GLY A 281 -21.08 -1.98 1.93
N SER A 282 -20.29 -1.41 1.01
CA SER A 282 -18.93 -0.87 1.28
C SER A 282 -18.91 0.20 2.38
N LEU A 283 -19.83 1.17 2.35
CA LEU A 283 -19.85 2.28 3.33
C LEU A 283 -20.20 1.82 4.76
N LYS A 284 -21.07 0.81 4.93
CA LYS A 284 -21.38 0.26 6.26
C LYS A 284 -20.22 -0.56 6.80
N VAL A 285 -19.59 -1.37 5.94
CA VAL A 285 -18.42 -2.17 6.30
C VAL A 285 -17.27 -1.26 6.73
N LEU A 286 -16.99 -0.21 5.97
CA LEU A 286 -15.95 0.76 6.27
C LEU A 286 -16.20 1.45 7.61
N GLY A 287 -17.39 2.01 7.82
CA GLY A 287 -17.74 2.69 9.07
C GLY A 287 -17.67 1.77 10.28
N GLY A 288 -18.20 0.55 10.17
CA GLY A 288 -18.14 -0.45 11.25
C GLY A 288 -16.72 -0.90 11.57
N SER A 289 -15.92 -1.18 10.53
CA SER A 289 -14.52 -1.59 10.70
C SER A 289 -13.65 -0.49 11.32
N LEU A 290 -13.87 0.78 10.97
CA LEU A 290 -13.16 1.92 11.58
C LEU A 290 -13.49 2.09 13.06
N LEU A 291 -14.75 1.90 13.45
CA LEU A 291 -15.16 1.96 14.86
C LEU A 291 -14.59 0.80 15.67
N LEU A 292 -14.58 -0.42 15.11
CA LEU A 292 -13.93 -1.57 15.74
C LEU A 292 -12.42 -1.36 15.87
N LEU A 293 -11.76 -0.82 14.84
CA LEU A 293 -10.35 -0.44 14.89
C LEU A 293 -10.07 0.58 15.99
N ALA A 294 -10.94 1.59 16.18
CA ALA A 294 -10.79 2.58 17.24
C ALA A 294 -10.83 1.93 18.63
N VAL A 295 -11.76 0.99 18.85
CA VAL A 295 -11.86 0.26 20.13
C VAL A 295 -10.62 -0.61 20.34
N ASP A 296 -10.19 -1.35 19.30
CA ASP A 296 -9.04 -2.23 19.36
C ASP A 296 -7.74 -1.47 19.68
N VAL A 297 -7.53 -0.31 19.06
CA VAL A 297 -6.36 0.56 19.33
C VAL A 297 -6.40 1.16 20.75
N LEU A 298 -7.57 1.45 21.31
CA LEU A 298 -7.67 1.85 22.72
C LEU A 298 -7.30 0.71 23.66
N VAL A 299 -7.78 -0.52 23.38
CA VAL A 299 -7.40 -1.71 24.17
C VAL A 299 -5.89 -1.99 24.02
N LEU A 300 -5.32 -1.80 22.83
CA LEU A 300 -3.88 -1.89 22.59
C LEU A 300 -3.11 -0.91 23.49
N GLY A 301 -3.58 0.33 23.62
CA GLY A 301 -2.90 1.37 24.39
C GLY A 301 -3.02 1.21 25.92
N TYR A 302 -4.14 0.69 26.41
CA TYR A 302 -4.43 0.62 27.86
C TYR A 302 -4.48 -0.79 28.44
N GLY A 303 -4.48 -1.83 27.59
CA GLY A 303 -4.52 -3.21 28.03
C GLY A 303 -3.17 -3.67 28.62
N ASP A 304 -3.19 -4.86 29.22
CA ASP A 304 -1.96 -5.50 29.63
C ASP A 304 -1.10 -5.90 28.39
N HIS A 305 0.11 -6.35 28.62
CA HIS A 305 1.02 -6.75 27.54
C HIS A 305 0.42 -7.83 26.62
N THR A 306 -0.35 -8.78 27.17
CA THR A 306 -0.99 -9.85 26.38
C THR A 306 -2.08 -9.27 25.48
N ALA A 307 -2.93 -8.40 26.02
CA ALA A 307 -3.95 -7.69 25.27
C ALA A 307 -3.34 -6.82 24.18
N ALA A 308 -2.25 -6.07 24.49
CA ALA A 308 -1.56 -5.25 23.51
C ALA A 308 -1.02 -6.08 22.33
N VAL A 309 -0.43 -7.25 22.58
CA VAL A 309 0.02 -8.19 21.53
C VAL A 309 -1.16 -8.69 20.69
N ALA A 310 -2.23 -9.13 21.35
CA ALA A 310 -3.40 -9.67 20.66
C ALA A 310 -4.08 -8.61 19.80
N CYS A 311 -4.26 -7.39 20.32
CA CYS A 311 -4.81 -6.25 19.59
C CYS A 311 -3.90 -5.82 18.44
N THR A 312 -2.56 -5.81 18.62
CA THR A 312 -1.64 -5.55 17.50
C THR A 312 -1.89 -6.51 16.34
N VAL A 313 -2.06 -7.80 16.60
CA VAL A 313 -2.37 -8.78 15.56
C VAL A 313 -3.76 -8.51 14.96
N LEU A 314 -4.76 -8.23 15.79
CA LEU A 314 -6.14 -8.01 15.37
C LEU A 314 -6.32 -6.74 14.53
N THR A 315 -5.55 -5.67 14.79
CA THR A 315 -5.54 -4.47 13.92
C THR A 315 -5.30 -4.84 12.47
N GLY A 316 -4.50 -5.88 12.17
CA GLY A 316 -4.26 -6.37 10.81
C GLY A 316 -5.55 -6.74 10.08
N ALA A 317 -6.50 -7.37 10.76
CA ALA A 317 -7.80 -7.74 10.19
C ALA A 317 -8.61 -6.48 9.78
N PHE A 318 -8.72 -5.50 10.66
CA PHE A 318 -9.45 -4.25 10.37
C PHE A 318 -8.76 -3.44 9.28
N ILE A 319 -7.44 -3.36 9.33
CA ILE A 319 -6.63 -2.66 8.33
C ILE A 319 -6.79 -3.30 6.96
N GLY A 320 -6.80 -4.64 6.87
CA GLY A 320 -7.03 -5.37 5.63
C GLY A 320 -8.39 -5.05 5.01
N VAL A 321 -9.47 -5.06 5.80
CA VAL A 321 -10.80 -4.67 5.33
C VAL A 321 -10.82 -3.23 4.86
N ASN A 322 -10.33 -2.30 5.67
CA ASN A 322 -10.36 -0.87 5.35
C ASN A 322 -9.54 -0.56 4.10
N ASN A 323 -8.36 -1.15 3.94
CA ASN A 323 -7.48 -0.89 2.81
C ASN A 323 -8.16 -1.25 1.47
N THR A 324 -8.80 -2.42 1.40
CA THR A 324 -9.56 -2.87 0.21
C THR A 324 -10.72 -1.93 -0.08
N VAL A 325 -11.56 -1.64 0.93
CA VAL A 325 -12.75 -0.81 0.74
C VAL A 325 -12.40 0.62 0.32
N TYR A 326 -11.37 1.21 0.92
CA TYR A 326 -10.92 2.56 0.54
C TYR A 326 -10.38 2.63 -0.88
N THR A 327 -9.61 1.62 -1.30
CA THR A 327 -9.06 1.58 -2.67
C THR A 327 -10.17 1.48 -3.71
N GLU A 328 -11.15 0.62 -3.49
CA GLU A 328 -12.31 0.50 -4.38
C GLU A 328 -13.16 1.77 -4.42
N LEU A 329 -13.45 2.37 -3.26
CA LEU A 329 -14.21 3.62 -3.20
C LEU A 329 -13.47 4.76 -3.89
N ALA A 330 -12.16 4.93 -3.66
CA ALA A 330 -11.39 6.01 -4.26
C ALA A 330 -11.36 5.95 -5.79
N LEU A 331 -11.38 4.74 -6.35
CA LEU A 331 -11.41 4.53 -7.80
C LEU A 331 -12.83 4.58 -8.38
N GLY A 332 -13.86 4.42 -7.54
CA GLY A 332 -15.27 4.36 -7.97
C GLY A 332 -16.06 5.65 -7.80
N VAL A 333 -15.50 6.71 -7.16
CA VAL A 333 -16.20 7.98 -6.91
C VAL A 333 -15.57 9.16 -7.65
N SER A 334 -14.80 8.95 -8.70
CA SER A 334 -14.05 10.02 -9.37
C SER A 334 -14.21 9.96 -10.87
N ASP A 335 -14.58 11.08 -11.49
CA ASP A 335 -14.61 11.27 -12.95
C ASP A 335 -13.21 11.31 -13.59
N ALA A 336 -12.16 11.46 -12.77
CA ALA A 336 -10.80 11.52 -13.28
C ALA A 336 -10.31 10.14 -13.73
N PRO A 337 -9.43 10.06 -14.74
CA PRO A 337 -8.80 8.80 -15.11
C PRO A 337 -8.21 8.09 -13.90
N ARG A 338 -8.44 6.78 -13.79
CA ARG A 338 -8.03 5.96 -12.63
C ARG A 338 -6.60 6.22 -12.13
N PRO A 339 -5.57 6.37 -13.01
CA PRO A 339 -4.21 6.68 -12.53
C PRO A 339 -4.09 8.05 -11.85
N VAL A 340 -4.88 9.03 -12.30
CA VAL A 340 -4.89 10.39 -11.75
C VAL A 340 -5.61 10.42 -10.39
N ALA A 341 -6.79 9.82 -10.30
CA ALA A 341 -7.53 9.67 -9.04
C ALA A 341 -6.71 8.90 -7.99
N SER A 342 -6.10 7.78 -8.39
CA SER A 342 -5.22 6.98 -7.54
C SER A 342 -4.01 7.77 -7.04
N ALA A 343 -3.38 8.60 -7.88
CA ALA A 343 -2.24 9.42 -7.47
C ALA A 343 -2.64 10.47 -6.42
N GLY A 344 -3.75 11.16 -6.62
CA GLY A 344 -4.28 12.13 -5.64
C GLY A 344 -4.66 11.47 -4.31
N TYR A 345 -5.41 10.37 -4.37
CA TYR A 345 -5.77 9.58 -3.20
C TYR A 345 -4.54 9.08 -2.43
N ASN A 346 -3.57 8.48 -3.12
CA ASN A 346 -2.36 7.97 -2.49
C ASN A 346 -1.48 9.09 -1.92
N PHE A 347 -1.43 10.27 -2.54
CA PHE A 347 -0.74 11.42 -1.95
C PHE A 347 -1.26 11.71 -0.53
N VAL A 348 -2.57 11.81 -0.36
CA VAL A 348 -3.20 12.09 0.94
C VAL A 348 -2.94 10.96 1.94
N ARG A 349 -3.06 9.72 1.50
CA ARG A 349 -2.79 8.51 2.29
C ARG A 349 -1.36 8.48 2.84
N TRP A 350 -0.37 8.63 1.96
CA TRP A 350 1.04 8.55 2.32
C TRP A 350 1.48 9.77 3.13
N PHE A 351 0.81 10.93 2.95
CA PHE A 351 1.05 12.08 3.80
C PHE A 351 0.62 11.82 5.25
N ALA A 352 -0.52 11.17 5.47
CA ALA A 352 -0.94 10.71 6.81
C ALA A 352 0.04 9.67 7.38
N ALA A 353 0.53 8.76 6.52
CA ALA A 353 1.54 7.77 6.88
C ALA A 353 2.86 8.41 7.33
N ALA A 354 3.20 9.59 6.81
CA ALA A 354 4.35 10.37 7.26
C ALA A 354 4.09 11.11 8.59
N ALA A 355 2.88 11.62 8.77
CA ALA A 355 2.51 12.39 9.96
C ALA A 355 2.47 11.53 11.24
N ALA A 356 1.97 10.31 11.16
CA ALA A 356 1.80 9.44 12.31
C ALA A 356 3.13 9.08 13.02
N PRO A 357 4.16 8.55 12.33
CA PRO A 357 5.45 8.26 12.94
C PRO A 357 6.18 9.50 13.47
N PHE A 358 5.90 10.67 12.90
CA PHE A 358 6.45 11.92 13.37
C PHE A 358 5.79 12.40 14.67
N LEU A 359 4.46 12.33 14.72
CA LEU A 359 3.68 12.89 15.84
C LEU A 359 3.55 11.94 17.02
N ALA A 360 3.40 10.62 16.79
CA ALA A 360 3.11 9.68 17.86
C ALA A 360 4.21 9.63 18.95
N PRO A 361 5.50 9.52 18.64
CA PRO A 361 6.55 9.57 19.68
C PRO A 361 6.61 10.91 20.39
N LYS A 362 6.45 12.03 19.67
CA LYS A 362 6.45 13.37 20.28
C LYS A 362 5.28 13.59 21.22
N ILE A 363 4.09 13.10 20.84
CA ILE A 363 2.93 13.15 21.73
C ILE A 363 3.20 12.34 22.99
N ALA A 364 3.80 11.15 22.88
CA ALA A 364 4.19 10.34 24.01
C ALA A 364 5.21 11.04 24.92
N GLU A 365 6.20 11.71 24.35
CA GLU A 365 7.22 12.49 25.09
C GLU A 365 6.63 13.68 25.83
N TRP A 366 5.66 14.38 25.22
CA TRP A 366 5.03 15.57 25.81
C TRP A 366 3.93 15.25 26.80
N THR A 367 3.39 14.04 26.80
CA THR A 367 2.23 13.66 27.60
C THR A 367 2.44 12.33 28.32
N ASP A 368 2.00 11.23 27.69
CA ASP A 368 2.05 9.87 28.23
C ASP A 368 2.10 8.86 27.07
N PRO A 369 2.78 7.71 27.20
CA PRO A 369 2.90 6.67 26.16
C PRO A 369 1.55 6.10 25.66
N HIS A 370 0.46 6.26 26.40
CA HIS A 370 -0.87 5.79 25.97
C HIS A 370 -1.60 6.80 25.08
N VAL A 371 -1.27 8.10 25.16
CA VAL A 371 -1.98 9.18 24.45
C VAL A 371 -1.89 9.03 22.91
N PRO A 372 -0.80 8.60 22.29
CA PRO A 372 -0.77 8.33 20.85
C PRO A 372 -1.85 7.37 20.36
N PHE A 373 -2.19 6.36 21.18
CA PHE A 373 -3.25 5.41 20.83
C PHE A 373 -4.66 6.04 21.00
N VAL A 374 -4.84 6.96 21.94
CA VAL A 374 -6.07 7.74 22.03
C VAL A 374 -6.26 8.62 20.80
N VAL A 375 -5.19 9.31 20.38
CA VAL A 375 -5.22 10.13 19.16
C VAL A 375 -5.53 9.26 17.94
N ALA A 376 -4.90 8.09 17.82
CA ALA A 376 -5.17 7.14 16.75
C ALA A 376 -6.62 6.64 16.76
N ALA A 377 -7.18 6.34 17.93
CA ALA A 377 -8.59 5.96 18.05
C ALA A 377 -9.54 7.10 17.64
N VAL A 378 -9.26 8.33 18.09
CA VAL A 378 -10.01 9.52 17.68
C VAL A 378 -9.95 9.72 16.17
N THR A 379 -8.79 9.59 15.56
CA THR A 379 -8.67 9.71 14.09
C THR A 379 -9.46 8.62 13.36
N ALA A 380 -9.48 7.36 13.85
CA ALA A 380 -10.34 6.32 13.28
C ALA A 380 -11.84 6.69 13.37
N VAL A 381 -12.28 7.23 14.50
CA VAL A 381 -13.66 7.72 14.67
C VAL A 381 -13.97 8.90 13.75
N LEU A 382 -13.03 9.84 13.58
CA LEU A 382 -13.19 10.95 12.64
C LEU A 382 -13.32 10.44 11.19
N GLY A 383 -12.53 9.44 10.80
CA GLY A 383 -12.65 8.77 9.52
C GLY A 383 -14.04 8.16 9.31
N ALA A 384 -14.56 7.45 10.32
CA ALA A 384 -15.93 6.92 10.29
C ALA A 384 -16.98 8.03 10.22
N GLY A 385 -16.74 9.15 10.92
CA GLY A 385 -17.59 10.34 10.89
C GLY A 385 -17.72 10.95 9.50
N VAL A 386 -16.60 11.12 8.78
CA VAL A 386 -16.60 11.61 7.40
C VAL A 386 -17.42 10.70 6.48
N VAL A 387 -17.22 9.37 6.58
CA VAL A 387 -18.00 8.39 5.79
C VAL A 387 -19.50 8.50 6.10
N ARG A 388 -19.88 8.66 7.38
CA ARG A 388 -21.29 8.76 7.79
C ARG A 388 -21.94 10.03 7.26
N VAL A 389 -21.26 11.18 7.38
CA VAL A 389 -21.80 12.49 6.95
C VAL A 389 -21.99 12.52 5.43
N ARG A 390 -21.03 11.99 4.70
CA ARG A 390 -21.02 12.00 3.22
C ARG A 390 -21.67 10.76 2.59
N ARG A 391 -22.29 9.91 3.39
CA ARG A 391 -22.80 8.60 2.94
C ARG A 391 -23.75 8.68 1.75
N ARG A 392 -24.65 9.65 1.73
CA ARG A 392 -25.63 9.82 0.63
C ARG A 392 -24.92 10.21 -0.66
N SER A 393 -24.10 11.27 -0.62
CA SER A 393 -23.30 11.73 -1.76
C SER A 393 -22.38 10.63 -2.30
N LEU A 394 -21.64 9.93 -1.44
CA LEU A 394 -20.75 8.85 -1.84
C LEU A 394 -21.51 7.64 -2.45
N ALA A 395 -22.72 7.37 -2.00
CA ALA A 395 -23.53 6.29 -2.57
C ALA A 395 -24.08 6.67 -3.96
N GLU A 396 -24.49 7.92 -4.17
CA GLU A 396 -24.98 8.44 -5.44
C GLU A 396 -23.86 8.49 -6.48
N GLU A 397 -22.71 9.07 -6.13
CA GLU A 397 -21.52 9.15 -6.99
C GLU A 397 -21.00 7.76 -7.40
N ALA A 398 -20.94 6.79 -6.49
CA ALA A 398 -20.50 5.44 -6.78
C ALA A 398 -21.45 4.68 -7.74
N VAL A 399 -22.74 5.01 -7.78
CA VAL A 399 -23.72 4.42 -8.69
C VAL A 399 -23.65 5.07 -10.07
N GLU A 400 -23.43 6.38 -10.15
CA GLU A 400 -23.33 7.13 -11.41
C GLU A 400 -22.08 6.76 -12.22
N GLU A 401 -20.96 6.45 -11.54
CA GLU A 401 -19.67 6.18 -12.17
C GLU A 401 -19.51 4.74 -12.70
N GLN A 402 -20.20 3.75 -12.10
CA GLN A 402 -20.10 2.35 -12.53
C GLN A 402 -20.37 2.11 -14.03
N PRO A 403 -21.39 2.73 -14.67
CA PRO A 403 -21.62 2.57 -16.09
C PRO A 403 -20.52 3.18 -16.97
N ARG A 404 -19.92 4.31 -16.55
CA ARG A 404 -18.89 5.03 -17.33
C ARG A 404 -17.59 4.24 -17.38
N HIS A 405 -17.15 3.69 -16.27
CA HIS A 405 -15.95 2.84 -16.23
C HIS A 405 -16.12 1.53 -16.99
N ALA A 406 -17.32 0.94 -17.00
CA ALA A 406 -17.61 -0.25 -17.79
C ALA A 406 -17.53 0.02 -19.31
N VAL A 407 -17.91 1.23 -19.75
CA VAL A 407 -17.79 1.64 -21.15
C VAL A 407 -16.33 1.92 -21.53
N GLU A 408 -15.55 2.57 -20.66
CA GLU A 408 -14.11 2.81 -20.89
C GLU A 408 -13.31 1.50 -20.96
N ASP A 409 -13.57 0.57 -20.05
CA ASP A 409 -12.95 -0.77 -20.08
C ASP A 409 -13.40 -1.58 -21.32
N GLY A 410 -14.65 -1.41 -21.78
CA GLY A 410 -15.17 -2.02 -23.00
C GLY A 410 -14.57 -1.41 -24.27
N VAL A 411 -14.41 -0.09 -24.35
CA VAL A 411 -13.80 0.59 -25.50
C VAL A 411 -12.30 0.29 -25.60
N ALA A 412 -11.59 0.15 -24.48
CA ALA A 412 -10.21 -0.29 -24.48
C ALA A 412 -10.05 -1.73 -24.99
N ALA A 413 -11.01 -2.61 -24.72
CA ALA A 413 -11.02 -4.00 -25.20
C ALA A 413 -11.36 -4.14 -26.70
N PHE A 414 -11.98 -3.13 -27.33
CA PHE A 414 -12.28 -3.11 -28.77
C PHE A 414 -11.23 -2.35 -29.61
N ALA A 415 -10.27 -1.70 -28.99
CA ALA A 415 -9.20 -0.94 -29.66
C ALA A 415 -7.86 -1.73 -29.78
N GLU A 416 -7.83 -2.96 -29.31
CA GLU A 416 -6.79 -3.97 -29.52
C GLU A 416 -7.24 -5.00 -30.57
#